data_22cd4fc50d6593f1c291fdd2ba5b89e8
#
_entry.id   22cd4fc50d6593f1c291fdd2ba5b89e8
#
_cell.length_a   1.000
_cell.length_b   1.000
_cell.length_c   1.000
_cell.angle_alpha   90.00
_cell.angle_beta   90.00
_cell.angle_gamma   90.00
#
_symmetry.space_group_name_H-M   'P 1'
#
loop_
_entity.id
_entity.type
_entity.pdbx_description
1 polymer ?
#
loop_
_entity_poly.entity_id
_entity_poly.type
_entity_poly.pdbx_seq_one_letter_code
_entity_poly.pdbx_strand_id
1 'polypeptide(L)'
;MATSLNGKRVAMLVTDGFEQVELTGPKDALEQAGVQVDILSAEAGTVKGWNHDKPADDFPVANTFQGVSVDQYDAVVLPGGVQNSDTIRIDQDAQHLVKTAASAGKPIAVICHGSWLLISAGLVNGKTMTSYKTLKDDLVNAGVNWVDQEVVKDGNLISSRQPDDVPAFSQALIDALTAD
;
A
#
# COMPACT_ATOMS: atom_id res chain seq x y z
N MET A 1 26.76 6.12 1.21
CA MET A 1 26.56 4.75 0.69
C MET A 1 25.08 4.44 0.85
N ALA A 2 24.41 3.96 -0.20
CA ALA A 2 23.02 3.54 -0.08
C ALA A 2 22.97 2.34 0.88
N THR A 3 22.12 2.40 1.90
CA THR A 3 21.93 1.29 2.85
C THR A 3 21.27 0.15 2.09
N SER A 4 21.93 -0.99 2.01
CA SER A 4 21.34 -2.17 1.38
C SER A 4 20.28 -2.76 2.27
N LEU A 5 19.08 -2.96 1.73
CA LEU A 5 17.95 -3.62 2.40
C LEU A 5 17.84 -5.10 2.03
N ASN A 6 18.97 -5.75 1.70
CA ASN A 6 19.02 -7.16 1.38
C ASN A 6 18.41 -8.01 2.50
N GLY A 7 17.53 -8.93 2.12
CA GLY A 7 16.81 -9.80 3.05
C GLY A 7 15.49 -9.24 3.56
N LYS A 8 15.20 -7.96 3.34
CA LYS A 8 13.87 -7.39 3.61
C LYS A 8 12.85 -7.83 2.56
N ARG A 9 11.62 -8.04 2.99
CA ARG A 9 10.51 -8.44 2.12
C ARG A 9 9.31 -7.52 2.32
N VAL A 10 8.69 -7.12 1.22
CA VAL A 10 7.50 -6.25 1.22
C VAL A 10 6.37 -6.91 0.45
N ALA A 11 5.17 -6.88 1.02
CA ALA A 11 3.95 -7.33 0.37
C ALA A 11 3.21 -6.13 -0.24
N MET A 12 2.83 -6.23 -1.50
CA MET A 12 1.90 -5.30 -2.16
C MET A 12 0.56 -6.00 -2.34
N LEU A 13 -0.50 -5.46 -1.74
CA LEU A 13 -1.84 -6.03 -1.78
C LEU A 13 -2.67 -5.31 -2.84
N VAL A 14 -3.10 -6.04 -3.86
CA VAL A 14 -3.90 -5.50 -4.96
C VAL A 14 -4.94 -6.51 -5.46
N THR A 15 -5.99 -5.98 -6.08
CA THR A 15 -6.91 -6.67 -6.98
C THR A 15 -6.85 -5.99 -8.35
N ASP A 16 -7.60 -6.49 -9.32
CA ASP A 16 -7.66 -5.84 -10.65
C ASP A 16 -8.08 -4.37 -10.55
N GLY A 17 -7.55 -3.57 -11.45
CA GLY A 17 -7.89 -2.16 -11.55
C GLY A 17 -7.10 -1.23 -10.64
N PHE A 18 -5.95 -1.68 -10.12
CA PHE A 18 -5.03 -0.80 -9.40
C PHE A 18 -4.34 0.18 -10.38
N GLU A 19 -4.04 1.38 -9.89
CA GLU A 19 -3.24 2.34 -10.68
C GLU A 19 -1.82 1.80 -10.83
N GLN A 20 -1.42 1.46 -12.07
CA GLN A 20 -0.21 0.67 -12.32
C GLN A 20 1.05 1.32 -11.77
N VAL A 21 1.24 2.63 -11.95
CA VAL A 21 2.44 3.33 -11.51
C VAL A 21 2.57 3.36 -9.98
N GLU A 22 1.46 3.27 -9.26
CA GLU A 22 1.44 3.21 -7.80
C GLU A 22 1.88 1.85 -7.25
N LEU A 23 1.94 0.85 -8.09
CA LEU A 23 2.57 -0.44 -7.81
C LEU A 23 4.00 -0.48 -8.36
N THR A 24 4.19 -0.21 -9.64
CA THR A 24 5.48 -0.38 -10.31
C THR A 24 6.54 0.59 -9.79
N GLY A 25 6.19 1.84 -9.54
CA GLY A 25 7.14 2.83 -9.04
C GLY A 25 7.76 2.44 -7.68
N PRO A 26 6.95 2.21 -6.64
CA PRO A 26 7.47 1.74 -5.36
C PRO A 26 8.17 0.38 -5.44
N LYS A 27 7.64 -0.55 -6.24
CA LYS A 27 8.25 -1.87 -6.44
C LYS A 27 9.66 -1.75 -7.00
N ASP A 28 9.83 -0.98 -8.08
CA ASP A 28 11.14 -0.79 -8.71
C ASP A 28 12.14 -0.13 -7.74
N ALA A 29 11.70 0.89 -7.00
CA ALA A 29 12.54 1.56 -6.01
C ALA A 29 12.98 0.62 -4.87
N LEU A 30 12.08 -0.21 -4.37
CA LEU A 30 12.37 -1.20 -3.33
C LEU A 30 13.34 -2.27 -3.84
N GLU A 31 13.11 -2.81 -5.03
CA GLU A 31 13.98 -3.84 -5.63
C GLU A 31 15.38 -3.29 -5.92
N GLN A 32 15.50 -2.05 -6.36
CA GLN A 32 16.80 -1.38 -6.52
C GLN A 32 17.53 -1.22 -5.19
N ALA A 33 16.82 -1.09 -4.08
CA ALA A 33 17.38 -1.05 -2.73
C ALA A 33 17.69 -2.45 -2.14
N GLY A 34 17.38 -3.52 -2.87
CA GLY A 34 17.66 -4.91 -2.47
C GLY A 34 16.50 -5.62 -1.75
N VAL A 35 15.31 -5.01 -1.73
CA VAL A 35 14.11 -5.60 -1.11
C VAL A 35 13.48 -6.61 -2.06
N GLN A 36 13.03 -7.73 -1.53
CA GLN A 36 12.13 -8.64 -2.26
C GLN A 36 10.70 -8.14 -2.16
N VAL A 37 10.02 -7.97 -3.30
CA VAL A 37 8.63 -7.51 -3.35
C VAL A 37 7.73 -8.61 -3.89
N ASP A 38 6.72 -8.98 -3.12
CA ASP A 38 5.69 -9.95 -3.51
C ASP A 38 4.36 -9.23 -3.77
N ILE A 39 3.78 -9.49 -4.93
CA ILE A 39 2.42 -9.04 -5.25
C ILE A 39 1.46 -10.11 -4.74
N LEU A 40 0.57 -9.71 -3.83
CA LEU A 40 -0.46 -10.56 -3.28
C LEU A 40 -1.84 -10.13 -3.78
N SER A 41 -2.71 -11.09 -4.00
CA SER A 41 -4.10 -10.83 -4.43
C SER A 41 -5.08 -11.84 -3.83
N ALA A 42 -6.36 -11.65 -4.10
CA ALA A 42 -7.41 -12.57 -3.64
C ALA A 42 -7.29 -13.95 -4.28
N GLU A 43 -6.85 -14.01 -5.54
CA GLU A 43 -6.74 -15.23 -6.32
C GLU A 43 -5.34 -15.40 -6.92
N ALA A 44 -4.95 -16.63 -7.16
CA ALA A 44 -3.72 -16.96 -7.89
C ALA A 44 -3.85 -16.59 -9.38
N GLY A 45 -2.72 -16.46 -10.06
CA GLY A 45 -2.66 -16.13 -11.48
C GLY A 45 -2.06 -14.75 -11.73
N THR A 46 -2.82 -13.85 -12.31
CA THR A 46 -2.39 -12.48 -12.62
C THR A 46 -3.39 -11.45 -12.13
N VAL A 47 -2.90 -10.25 -11.89
CA VAL A 47 -3.72 -9.04 -11.65
C VAL A 47 -3.43 -8.00 -12.70
N LYS A 48 -4.46 -7.28 -13.09
CA LYS A 48 -4.40 -6.28 -14.16
C LYS A 48 -4.27 -4.88 -13.57
N GLY A 49 -3.19 -4.18 -13.96
CA GLY A 49 -3.03 -2.76 -13.71
C GLY A 49 -3.84 -1.91 -14.68
N TRP A 50 -4.08 -0.68 -14.27
CA TRP A 50 -4.75 0.32 -15.08
C TRP A 50 -3.89 1.59 -15.16
N ASN A 51 -4.01 2.29 -16.28
CA ASN A 51 -3.46 3.62 -16.45
C ASN A 51 -4.65 4.59 -16.54
N HIS A 52 -5.00 5.16 -15.40
CA HIS A 52 -6.20 5.97 -15.18
C HIS A 52 -7.49 5.20 -15.53
N ASP A 53 -8.05 5.41 -16.72
CA ASP A 53 -9.30 4.82 -17.18
C ASP A 53 -9.12 3.67 -18.17
N LYS A 54 -7.88 3.26 -18.42
CA LYS A 54 -7.56 2.22 -19.42
C LYS A 54 -6.84 1.04 -18.81
N PRO A 55 -7.20 -0.20 -19.21
CA PRO A 55 -6.43 -1.38 -18.86
C PRO A 55 -4.98 -1.25 -19.34
N ALA A 56 -4.06 -1.71 -18.50
CA ALA A 56 -2.64 -1.72 -18.79
C ALA A 56 -2.08 -3.15 -18.71
N ASP A 57 -0.97 -3.38 -17.98
CA ASP A 57 -0.28 -4.66 -17.99
C ASP A 57 -0.86 -5.66 -16.98
N ASP A 58 -0.56 -6.93 -17.20
CA ASP A 58 -0.80 -8.01 -16.25
C ASP A 58 0.45 -8.29 -15.42
N PHE A 59 0.25 -8.57 -14.13
CA PHE A 59 1.32 -8.87 -13.18
C PHE A 59 1.08 -10.22 -12.52
N PRO A 60 2.11 -11.10 -12.42
CA PRO A 60 1.94 -12.38 -11.75
C PRO A 60 1.71 -12.18 -10.25
N VAL A 61 0.77 -12.93 -9.70
CA VAL A 61 0.50 -12.99 -8.28
C VAL A 61 1.46 -13.98 -7.64
N ALA A 62 2.26 -13.51 -6.66
CA ALA A 62 3.21 -14.38 -5.96
C ALA A 62 2.50 -15.33 -5.01
N ASN A 63 1.44 -14.88 -4.33
CA ASN A 63 0.62 -15.69 -3.44
C ASN A 63 -0.74 -15.01 -3.21
N THR A 64 -1.70 -15.78 -2.67
CA THR A 64 -3.00 -15.24 -2.26
C THR A 64 -2.94 -14.63 -0.86
N PHE A 65 -3.91 -13.76 -0.52
CA PHE A 65 -4.01 -13.19 0.83
C PHE A 65 -4.12 -14.26 1.91
N GLN A 66 -4.83 -15.37 1.63
CA GLN A 66 -4.94 -16.50 2.56
C GLN A 66 -3.65 -17.33 2.66
N GLY A 67 -2.83 -17.34 1.60
CA GLY A 67 -1.66 -18.22 1.48
C GLY A 67 -0.44 -17.74 2.24
N VAL A 68 -0.49 -16.56 2.89
CA VAL A 68 0.66 -15.95 3.56
C VAL A 68 0.35 -15.54 4.99
N SER A 69 1.41 -15.47 5.81
CA SER A 69 1.40 -14.77 7.07
C SER A 69 2.14 -13.44 6.93
N VAL A 70 1.63 -12.39 7.57
CA VAL A 70 2.29 -11.08 7.59
C VAL A 70 3.69 -11.13 8.23
N ASP A 71 3.96 -12.14 9.05
CA ASP A 71 5.28 -12.35 9.66
C ASP A 71 6.39 -12.57 8.63
N GLN A 72 6.04 -12.97 7.41
CA GLN A 72 6.97 -13.15 6.30
C GLN A 72 7.45 -11.82 5.69
N TYR A 73 6.83 -10.71 6.06
CA TYR A 73 7.06 -9.39 5.45
C TYR A 73 7.47 -8.35 6.48
N ASP A 74 8.32 -7.42 6.06
CA ASP A 74 8.78 -6.29 6.87
C ASP A 74 7.87 -5.07 6.73
N ALA A 75 7.12 -4.96 5.65
CA ALA A 75 6.16 -3.90 5.41
C ALA A 75 5.05 -4.32 4.43
N VAL A 76 3.98 -3.56 4.40
CA VAL A 76 2.84 -3.74 3.49
C VAL A 76 2.63 -2.45 2.70
N VAL A 77 2.37 -2.58 1.40
CA VAL A 77 2.05 -1.47 0.49
C VAL A 77 0.66 -1.66 -0.10
N LEU A 78 -0.12 -0.60 -0.10
CA LEU A 78 -1.47 -0.54 -0.64
C LEU A 78 -1.51 0.46 -1.80
N PRO A 79 -1.29 0.02 -3.05
CA PRO A 79 -1.54 0.85 -4.22
C PRO A 79 -3.00 1.29 -4.30
N GLY A 80 -3.24 2.36 -5.04
CA GLY A 80 -4.60 2.86 -5.23
C GLY A 80 -5.29 2.31 -6.48
N GLY A 81 -5.96 3.20 -7.20
CA GLY A 81 -6.91 2.84 -8.24
C GLY A 81 -8.29 2.60 -7.66
N VAL A 82 -9.29 3.25 -8.22
CA VAL A 82 -10.67 3.22 -7.66
C VAL A 82 -11.23 1.80 -7.65
N GLN A 83 -11.14 1.09 -8.76
CA GLN A 83 -11.69 -0.26 -8.89
C GLN A 83 -11.04 -1.24 -7.91
N ASN A 84 -9.70 -1.25 -7.86
CA ASN A 84 -8.96 -2.07 -6.90
C ASN A 84 -9.37 -1.74 -5.47
N SER A 85 -9.38 -0.48 -5.11
CA SER A 85 -9.64 -0.03 -3.73
C SER A 85 -11.07 -0.30 -3.29
N ASP A 86 -12.03 -0.18 -4.20
CA ASP A 86 -13.43 -0.52 -3.95
C ASP A 86 -13.60 -2.04 -3.72
N THR A 87 -12.93 -2.85 -4.52
CA THR A 87 -13.00 -4.32 -4.41
C THR A 87 -12.28 -4.84 -3.16
N ILE A 88 -11.05 -4.41 -2.94
CA ILE A 88 -10.20 -4.96 -1.87
C ILE A 88 -10.70 -4.59 -0.48
N ARG A 89 -11.39 -3.45 -0.33
CA ARG A 89 -11.80 -2.96 0.99
C ARG A 89 -12.72 -3.90 1.74
N ILE A 90 -13.48 -4.76 1.05
CA ILE A 90 -14.40 -5.75 1.67
C ILE A 90 -13.76 -7.14 1.82
N ASP A 91 -12.55 -7.33 1.29
CA ASP A 91 -11.86 -8.62 1.39
C ASP A 91 -11.38 -8.84 2.84
N GLN A 92 -11.90 -9.89 3.48
CA GLN A 92 -11.62 -10.17 4.89
C GLN A 92 -10.17 -10.60 5.13
N ASP A 93 -9.56 -11.28 4.16
CA ASP A 93 -8.17 -11.74 4.27
C ASP A 93 -7.21 -10.57 4.09
N ALA A 94 -7.49 -9.65 3.16
CA ALA A 94 -6.74 -8.41 3.02
C ALA A 94 -6.84 -7.53 4.28
N GLN A 95 -8.05 -7.40 4.85
CA GLN A 95 -8.24 -6.68 6.12
C GLN A 95 -7.47 -7.34 7.26
N HIS A 96 -7.46 -8.68 7.33
CA HIS A 96 -6.70 -9.42 8.34
C HIS A 96 -5.21 -9.14 8.23
N LEU A 97 -4.64 -9.16 7.02
CA LEU A 97 -3.22 -8.87 6.79
C LEU A 97 -2.83 -7.45 7.28
N VAL A 98 -3.61 -6.43 6.92
CA VAL A 98 -3.29 -5.06 7.35
C VAL A 98 -3.49 -4.85 8.86
N LYS A 99 -4.50 -5.47 9.47
CA LYS A 99 -4.70 -5.44 10.93
C LYS A 99 -3.54 -6.09 11.67
N THR A 100 -3.08 -7.23 11.20
CA THR A 100 -1.95 -7.95 11.81
C THR A 100 -0.65 -7.18 11.62
N ALA A 101 -0.42 -6.59 10.45
CA ALA A 101 0.74 -5.72 10.21
C ALA A 101 0.75 -4.51 11.15
N ALA A 102 -0.39 -3.84 11.32
CA ALA A 102 -0.54 -2.72 12.23
C ALA A 102 -0.25 -3.12 13.69
N SER A 103 -0.82 -4.24 14.13
CA SER A 103 -0.59 -4.77 15.50
C SER A 103 0.86 -5.16 15.76
N ALA A 104 1.57 -5.61 14.72
CA ALA A 104 2.99 -5.97 14.80
C ALA A 104 3.93 -4.75 14.67
N GLY A 105 3.38 -3.55 14.50
CA GLY A 105 4.18 -2.33 14.36
C GLY A 105 4.89 -2.21 13.02
N LYS A 106 4.50 -3.00 12.01
CA LYS A 106 5.13 -2.95 10.69
C LYS A 106 4.68 -1.72 9.90
N PRO A 107 5.57 -1.12 9.10
CA PRO A 107 5.18 -0.04 8.20
C PRO A 107 4.04 -0.46 7.26
N ILE A 108 3.03 0.39 7.14
CA ILE A 108 1.96 0.29 6.15
C ILE A 108 2.02 1.55 5.32
N ALA A 109 2.32 1.42 4.03
CA ALA A 109 2.39 2.52 3.09
C ALA A 109 1.20 2.47 2.14
N VAL A 110 0.41 3.53 2.10
CA VAL A 110 -0.83 3.61 1.33
C VAL A 110 -0.85 4.85 0.46
N ILE A 111 -1.32 4.72 -0.76
CA ILE A 111 -1.38 5.84 -1.70
C ILE A 111 -2.76 5.94 -2.35
N CYS A 112 -3.19 7.18 -2.64
CA CYS A 112 -4.37 7.49 -3.42
C CYS A 112 -5.66 6.94 -2.78
N HIS A 113 -6.39 6.08 -3.48
CA HIS A 113 -7.63 5.44 -2.99
C HIS A 113 -7.38 4.24 -2.07
N GLY A 114 -6.13 3.78 -1.95
CA GLY A 114 -5.80 2.60 -1.12
C GLY A 114 -6.24 2.69 0.34
N SER A 115 -6.45 3.89 0.85
CA SER A 115 -6.91 4.13 2.22
C SER A 115 -8.31 3.55 2.52
N TRP A 116 -9.13 3.28 1.52
CA TRP A 116 -10.44 2.65 1.77
C TRP A 116 -10.32 1.30 2.48
N LEU A 117 -9.31 0.49 2.16
CA LEU A 117 -9.06 -0.75 2.88
C LEU A 117 -8.77 -0.49 4.36
N LEU A 118 -7.97 0.52 4.67
CA LEU A 118 -7.63 0.87 6.05
C LEU A 118 -8.83 1.42 6.83
N ILE A 119 -9.72 2.17 6.17
CA ILE A 119 -10.99 2.61 6.77
C ILE A 119 -11.84 1.40 7.14
N SER A 120 -12.03 0.48 6.18
CA SER A 120 -12.83 -0.74 6.39
C SER A 120 -12.23 -1.66 7.45
N ALA A 121 -10.91 -1.67 7.59
CA ALA A 121 -10.20 -2.43 8.62
C ALA A 121 -10.19 -1.74 10.01
N GLY A 122 -10.68 -0.51 10.11
CA GLY A 122 -10.74 0.23 11.38
C GLY A 122 -9.40 0.74 11.88
N LEU A 123 -8.46 1.06 11.00
CA LEU A 123 -7.08 1.39 11.34
C LEU A 123 -6.73 2.89 11.26
N VAL A 124 -7.68 3.76 10.93
CA VAL A 124 -7.37 5.17 10.63
C VAL A 124 -7.80 6.16 11.71
N ASN A 125 -8.68 5.78 12.62
CA ASN A 125 -9.21 6.69 13.64
C ASN A 125 -8.07 7.30 14.48
N GLY A 126 -8.07 8.64 14.59
CA GLY A 126 -7.06 9.39 15.33
C GLY A 126 -5.73 9.58 14.61
N LYS A 127 -5.59 9.06 13.39
CA LYS A 127 -4.37 9.22 12.58
C LYS A 127 -4.36 10.55 11.83
N THR A 128 -3.16 11.04 11.56
CA THR A 128 -2.93 12.12 10.58
C THR A 128 -2.54 11.48 9.26
N MET A 129 -3.27 11.76 8.19
CA MET A 129 -3.09 11.13 6.88
C MET A 129 -3.35 12.11 5.75
N THR A 130 -2.82 11.76 4.58
CA THR A 130 -3.28 12.27 3.30
C THR A 130 -3.85 11.16 2.44
N SER A 131 -4.43 11.50 1.31
CA SER A 131 -5.00 10.56 0.34
C SER A 131 -5.24 11.28 -0.98
N TYR A 132 -5.75 10.53 -1.97
CA TYR A 132 -6.39 11.20 -3.09
C TYR A 132 -7.50 12.13 -2.58
N LYS A 133 -7.60 13.31 -3.16
CA LYS A 133 -8.43 14.41 -2.65
C LYS A 133 -9.91 14.06 -2.44
N THR A 134 -10.44 13.15 -3.26
CA THR A 134 -11.85 12.74 -3.18
C THR A 134 -12.17 11.90 -1.94
N LEU A 135 -11.17 11.34 -1.26
CA LEU A 135 -11.35 10.56 -0.04
C LEU A 135 -11.30 11.42 1.23
N LYS A 136 -11.14 12.73 1.11
CA LYS A 136 -11.01 13.61 2.27
C LYS A 136 -12.19 13.43 3.25
N ASP A 137 -13.41 13.49 2.73
CA ASP A 137 -14.60 13.39 3.58
C ASP A 137 -14.72 12.00 4.22
N ASP A 138 -14.41 10.94 3.48
CA ASP A 138 -14.41 9.58 3.99
C ASP A 138 -13.44 9.42 5.16
N LEU A 139 -12.23 9.93 5.02
CA LEU A 139 -11.20 9.85 6.06
C LEU A 139 -11.53 10.74 7.27
N VAL A 140 -12.00 11.96 7.06
CA VAL A 140 -12.45 12.86 8.14
C VAL A 140 -13.59 12.21 8.93
N ASN A 141 -14.58 11.63 8.24
CA ASN A 141 -15.69 10.93 8.88
C ASN A 141 -15.21 9.67 9.64
N ALA A 142 -14.11 9.06 9.22
CA ALA A 142 -13.50 7.94 9.92
C ALA A 142 -12.56 8.35 11.07
N GLY A 143 -12.46 9.64 11.36
CA GLY A 143 -11.70 10.19 12.50
C GLY A 143 -10.25 10.57 12.17
N VAL A 144 -9.93 10.77 10.88
CA VAL A 144 -8.59 11.18 10.43
C VAL A 144 -8.44 12.70 10.49
N ASN A 145 -7.28 13.16 10.96
CA ASN A 145 -6.81 14.51 10.69
C ASN A 145 -6.20 14.54 9.27
N TRP A 146 -7.01 14.89 8.28
CA TRP A 146 -6.60 14.90 6.89
C TRP A 146 -5.82 16.16 6.55
N VAL A 147 -4.67 15.98 5.90
CA VAL A 147 -3.81 17.09 5.44
C VAL A 147 -3.43 16.87 3.98
N ASP A 148 -3.32 17.95 3.21
CA ASP A 148 -2.90 17.90 1.81
C ASP A 148 -1.39 18.05 1.73
N GLN A 149 -0.68 16.92 1.80
CA GLN A 149 0.78 16.85 1.71
C GLN A 149 1.19 15.68 0.83
N GLU A 150 2.35 15.79 0.21
CA GLU A 150 2.92 14.76 -0.67
C GLU A 150 3.12 13.42 0.06
N VAL A 151 3.65 13.48 1.28
CA VAL A 151 3.81 12.33 2.18
C VAL A 151 3.44 12.75 3.60
N VAL A 152 2.68 11.90 4.28
CA VAL A 152 2.41 12.03 5.71
C VAL A 152 2.82 10.74 6.40
N LYS A 153 3.62 10.85 7.46
CA LYS A 153 4.01 9.74 8.31
C LYS A 153 3.45 9.95 9.70
N ASP A 154 2.66 9.00 10.17
CA ASP A 154 2.12 8.96 11.52
C ASP A 154 2.37 7.57 12.11
N GLY A 155 3.39 7.48 12.99
CA GLY A 155 3.85 6.19 13.49
C GLY A 155 4.31 5.30 12.33
N ASN A 156 3.70 4.12 12.21
CA ASN A 156 4.01 3.15 11.16
C ASN A 156 3.23 3.38 9.86
N LEU A 157 2.32 4.34 9.84
CA LEU A 157 1.48 4.61 8.69
C LEU A 157 2.10 5.71 7.83
N ILE A 158 2.32 5.39 6.55
CA ILE A 158 2.83 6.31 5.52
C ILE A 158 1.72 6.48 4.50
N SER A 159 1.35 7.72 4.18
CA SER A 159 0.31 7.98 3.18
C SER A 159 0.74 9.03 2.17
N SER A 160 0.27 8.89 0.93
CA SER A 160 0.47 9.81 -0.20
C SER A 160 -0.80 9.96 -1.03
N ARG A 161 -0.82 10.89 -1.97
CA ARG A 161 -2.07 11.35 -2.62
C ARG A 161 -2.35 10.73 -3.98
N GLN A 162 -1.32 10.59 -4.83
CA GLN A 162 -1.50 10.39 -6.27
C GLN A 162 -0.20 9.97 -6.94
N PRO A 163 -0.23 9.58 -8.25
CA PRO A 163 0.98 9.14 -8.97
C PRO A 163 2.17 10.10 -8.89
N ASP A 164 1.95 11.41 -8.88
CA ASP A 164 3.04 12.40 -8.79
C ASP A 164 3.84 12.27 -7.49
N ASP A 165 3.25 11.72 -6.44
CA ASP A 165 3.88 11.53 -5.13
C ASP A 165 4.71 10.25 -5.02
N VAL A 166 4.66 9.36 -6.02
CA VAL A 166 5.30 8.03 -5.98
C VAL A 166 6.79 8.08 -5.60
N PRO A 167 7.62 9.00 -6.13
CA PRO A 167 9.02 9.07 -5.73
C PRO A 167 9.21 9.33 -4.24
N ALA A 168 8.52 10.32 -3.69
CA ALA A 168 8.61 10.67 -2.27
C ALA A 168 7.99 9.58 -1.37
N PHE A 169 6.88 8.99 -1.78
CA PHE A 169 6.25 7.85 -1.14
C PHE A 169 7.19 6.64 -1.04
N SER A 170 7.86 6.30 -2.14
CA SER A 170 8.82 5.19 -2.20
C SER A 170 10.01 5.44 -1.28
N GLN A 171 10.54 6.67 -1.26
CA GLN A 171 11.66 7.03 -0.39
C GLN A 171 11.28 6.94 1.08
N ALA A 172 10.09 7.43 1.45
CA ALA A 172 9.62 7.34 2.84
C ALA A 172 9.48 5.88 3.33
N LEU A 173 9.06 4.97 2.45
CA LEU A 173 9.01 3.54 2.79
C LEU A 173 10.40 2.94 2.93
N ILE A 174 11.35 3.27 2.04
CA ILE A 174 12.75 2.83 2.14
C ILE A 174 13.36 3.32 3.46
N ASP A 175 13.12 4.58 3.83
CA ASP A 175 13.60 5.16 5.08
C ASP A 175 13.01 4.42 6.29
N ALA A 176 11.73 4.06 6.25
CA ALA A 176 11.09 3.29 7.31
C ALA A 176 11.68 1.88 7.47
N LEU A 177 12.03 1.22 6.37
CA LEU A 177 12.68 -0.10 6.39
C LEU A 177 14.15 -0.04 6.82
N THR A 178 14.77 1.13 6.74
CA THR A 178 16.16 1.35 7.14
C THR A 178 16.30 1.64 8.64
N ALA A 179 15.23 2.13 9.27
CA ALA A 179 15.24 2.58 10.67
C ALA A 179 15.20 1.45 11.72
N ASP A 180 15.05 0.17 11.30
CA ASP A 180 14.97 -1.02 12.17
C ASP A 180 16.34 -1.67 12.43
#